data_b0dc5029b7ca3edc6ff4fe0c248aba1b
#
_entry.id   b0dc5029b7ca3edc6ff4fe0c248aba1b
#
_cell.length_a   1.000
_cell.length_b   1.000
_cell.length_c   1.000
_cell.angle_alpha   90.00
_cell.angle_beta   90.00
_cell.angle_gamma   90.00
#
_symmetry.space_group_name_H-M   'P 1'
#
loop_
_entity.id
_entity.type
_entity.pdbx_description
1 polymer ?
#
loop_
_entity_poly.entity_id
_entity_poly.type
_entity_poly.pdbx_seq_one_letter_code
_entity_poly.pdbx_strand_id
1 'polypeptide(L)'
;MYSFPIGVILESFRTDRSTAIKKAAAIGANGIQMYATQGENSPENLSASDRKALLKEVKDAGLVFSALCGDLGKGFGNKDLNPELIEKSKRIVELALDLDTTIITTHIGVVPNDKNHDRYKIMQEACGELARFADSMGAHFAVETGPETSDTLGDFLDSLNSTGVAVNLDPANLRMVTGDDPVKAVHRLKKYIVHTHAKDGNRLAVGDPEIIYGVVHPVPTEFQGVRFYEEVPLGTGSVDFPAYLKALEEIGYKGFLTIE
;
A
#
# COMPACT_ATOMS: atom_id res chain seq x y z
N MET A 1 10.19 0.78 24.46
CA MET A 1 10.79 1.06 23.12
C MET A 1 10.14 0.08 22.16
N TYR A 2 9.52 0.57 21.13
CA TYR A 2 8.88 -0.30 20.11
C TYR A 2 9.97 -1.04 19.31
N SER A 3 9.71 -2.28 18.91
CA SER A 3 10.69 -3.17 18.26
C SER A 3 10.33 -3.49 16.80
N PHE A 4 9.64 -2.56 16.12
CA PHE A 4 9.30 -2.75 14.71
C PHE A 4 10.53 -2.55 13.81
N PRO A 5 10.77 -3.42 12.82
CA PRO A 5 11.77 -3.14 11.81
C PRO A 5 11.37 -1.94 10.96
N ILE A 6 12.34 -1.11 10.60
CA ILE A 6 12.12 0.10 9.80
C ILE A 6 12.41 -0.19 8.33
N GLY A 7 11.41 0.06 7.50
CA GLY A 7 11.54 0.08 6.05
C GLY A 7 11.64 1.51 5.51
N VAL A 8 12.07 1.64 4.27
CA VAL A 8 12.05 2.91 3.52
C VAL A 8 11.61 2.65 2.08
N ILE A 9 10.90 3.59 1.48
CA ILE A 9 10.60 3.53 0.04
C ILE A 9 11.85 3.90 -0.73
N LEU A 10 12.28 3.00 -1.61
CA LEU A 10 13.55 3.10 -2.32
C LEU A 10 13.58 4.33 -3.24
N GLU A 11 12.48 4.60 -3.92
CA GLU A 11 12.34 5.72 -4.86
C GLU A 11 12.38 7.09 -4.19
N SER A 12 12.13 7.17 -2.88
CA SER A 12 12.22 8.42 -2.09
C SER A 12 13.64 8.99 -2.05
N PHE A 13 14.66 8.18 -2.31
CA PHE A 13 16.04 8.68 -2.40
C PHE A 13 16.34 9.46 -3.69
N ARG A 14 15.47 9.39 -4.71
CA ARG A 14 15.57 10.13 -5.98
C ARG A 14 16.94 9.99 -6.65
N THR A 15 17.44 8.77 -6.71
CA THR A 15 18.74 8.41 -7.31
C THR A 15 18.62 7.04 -7.99
N ASP A 16 19.69 6.56 -8.62
CA ASP A 16 19.72 5.20 -9.16
C ASP A 16 19.54 4.14 -8.06
N ARG A 17 19.07 2.97 -8.45
CA ARG A 17 18.70 1.88 -7.54
C ARG A 17 19.84 1.45 -6.62
N SER A 18 21.02 1.21 -7.15
CA SER A 18 22.17 0.76 -6.36
C SER A 18 22.62 1.80 -5.33
N THR A 19 22.59 3.08 -5.70
CA THR A 19 22.88 4.18 -4.78
C THR A 19 21.78 4.29 -3.70
N ALA A 20 20.51 4.12 -4.06
CA ALA A 20 19.40 4.14 -3.11
C ALA A 20 19.50 3.01 -2.08
N ILE A 21 19.84 1.78 -2.51
CA ILE A 21 20.07 0.63 -1.61
C ILE A 21 21.17 0.94 -0.60
N LYS A 22 22.30 1.50 -1.05
CA LYS A 22 23.41 1.88 -0.16
C LYS A 22 23.00 2.98 0.82
N LYS A 23 22.22 3.97 0.39
CA LYS A 23 21.70 5.02 1.27
C LYS A 23 20.74 4.46 2.31
N ALA A 24 19.83 3.56 1.92
CA ALA A 24 18.91 2.89 2.85
C ALA A 24 19.69 2.15 3.95
N ALA A 25 20.71 1.39 3.58
CA ALA A 25 21.58 0.71 4.54
C ALA A 25 22.33 1.72 5.44
N ALA A 26 22.87 2.79 4.87
CA ALA A 26 23.66 3.79 5.60
C ALA A 26 22.86 4.56 6.67
N ILE A 27 21.54 4.75 6.45
CA ILE A 27 20.67 5.38 7.46
C ILE A 27 20.14 4.39 8.49
N GLY A 28 20.51 3.10 8.40
CA GLY A 28 20.14 2.07 9.36
C GLY A 28 18.76 1.45 9.14
N ALA A 29 18.21 1.52 7.91
CA ALA A 29 17.00 0.79 7.57
C ALA A 29 17.22 -0.72 7.69
N ASN A 30 16.16 -1.47 7.98
CA ASN A 30 16.16 -2.94 8.01
C ASN A 30 15.66 -3.52 6.68
N GLY A 31 14.86 -2.77 5.93
CA GLY A 31 14.29 -3.20 4.67
C GLY A 31 13.93 -2.06 3.73
N ILE A 32 13.57 -2.44 2.52
CA ILE A 32 13.14 -1.51 1.48
C ILE A 32 11.80 -1.94 0.90
N GLN A 33 10.96 -0.97 0.57
CA GLN A 33 9.82 -1.14 -0.32
C GLN A 33 10.20 -0.55 -1.68
N MET A 34 9.97 -1.27 -2.77
CA MET A 34 10.37 -0.88 -4.13
C MET A 34 9.16 -0.86 -5.05
N TYR A 35 9.03 0.16 -5.90
CA TYR A 35 8.01 0.18 -6.96
C TYR A 35 8.34 -0.83 -8.05
N ALA A 36 7.38 -1.70 -8.36
CA ALA A 36 7.51 -2.76 -9.37
C ALA A 36 6.62 -2.53 -10.61
N THR A 37 6.07 -1.32 -10.76
CA THR A 37 5.03 -1.04 -11.76
C THR A 37 5.55 -0.53 -13.08
N GLN A 38 6.79 -0.02 -13.12
CA GLN A 38 7.39 0.55 -14.32
C GLN A 38 8.93 0.63 -14.25
N GLY A 39 9.54 1.00 -15.39
CA GLY A 39 10.99 1.21 -15.46
C GLY A 39 11.78 -0.08 -15.27
N GLU A 40 13.01 0.06 -14.77
CA GLU A 40 13.95 -1.06 -14.62
C GLU A 40 13.53 -2.11 -13.58
N ASN A 41 12.59 -1.77 -12.70
CA ASN A 41 12.12 -2.63 -11.62
C ASN A 41 10.84 -3.41 -11.98
N SER A 42 10.27 -3.20 -13.16
CA SER A 42 9.05 -3.92 -13.55
C SER A 42 9.36 -5.39 -13.88
N PRO A 43 8.40 -6.31 -13.70
CA PRO A 43 8.57 -7.73 -14.00
C PRO A 43 9.05 -8.01 -15.41
N GLU A 44 8.65 -7.18 -16.38
CA GLU A 44 8.98 -7.31 -17.80
C GLU A 44 10.44 -6.97 -18.10
N ASN A 45 11.04 -6.11 -17.29
CA ASN A 45 12.41 -5.61 -17.50
C ASN A 45 13.47 -6.32 -16.62
N LEU A 46 13.04 -7.19 -15.71
CA LEU A 46 13.92 -7.99 -14.86
C LEU A 46 13.93 -9.45 -15.33
N SER A 47 15.00 -9.86 -15.99
CA SER A 47 15.21 -11.27 -16.27
C SER A 47 15.42 -12.07 -14.97
N ALA A 48 15.32 -13.40 -15.03
CA ALA A 48 15.55 -14.25 -13.85
C ALA A 48 16.96 -14.07 -13.25
N SER A 49 17.97 -13.74 -14.07
CA SER A 49 19.32 -13.40 -13.59
C SER A 49 19.37 -12.05 -12.90
N ASP A 50 18.62 -11.04 -13.42
CA ASP A 50 18.58 -9.71 -12.83
C ASP A 50 17.87 -9.71 -11.48
N ARG A 51 16.77 -10.48 -11.34
CA ARG A 51 16.06 -10.67 -10.06
C ARG A 51 16.98 -11.26 -9.00
N LYS A 52 17.78 -12.29 -9.36
CA LYS A 52 18.77 -12.89 -8.45
C LYS A 52 19.88 -11.92 -8.07
N ALA A 53 20.38 -11.15 -9.04
CA ALA A 53 21.43 -10.15 -8.80
C ALA A 53 20.93 -9.03 -7.89
N LEU A 54 19.70 -8.54 -8.12
CA LEU A 54 19.06 -7.52 -7.30
C LEU A 54 18.81 -8.01 -5.86
N LEU A 55 18.27 -9.21 -5.70
CA LEU A 55 18.08 -9.82 -4.38
C LEU A 55 19.40 -9.94 -3.62
N LYS A 56 20.45 -10.38 -4.33
CA LYS A 56 21.79 -10.47 -3.75
C LYS A 56 22.33 -9.11 -3.34
N GLU A 57 22.19 -8.07 -4.17
CA GLU A 57 22.63 -6.70 -3.86
C GLU A 57 21.98 -6.17 -2.59
N VAL A 58 20.67 -6.35 -2.44
CA VAL A 58 19.91 -5.94 -1.26
C VAL A 58 20.39 -6.70 -0.01
N LYS A 59 20.55 -8.02 -0.11
CA LYS A 59 21.04 -8.85 1.00
C LYS A 59 22.49 -8.54 1.39
N ASP A 60 23.36 -8.27 0.42
CA ASP A 60 24.76 -7.88 0.68
C ASP A 60 24.84 -6.51 1.40
N ALA A 61 23.86 -5.64 1.20
CA ALA A 61 23.74 -4.37 1.93
C ALA A 61 23.15 -4.53 3.35
N GLY A 62 22.80 -5.75 3.77
CA GLY A 62 22.18 -6.04 5.06
C GLY A 62 20.69 -5.72 5.14
N LEU A 63 20.02 -5.58 3.98
CA LEU A 63 18.61 -5.24 3.86
C LEU A 63 17.78 -6.44 3.38
N VAL A 64 16.46 -6.32 3.52
CA VAL A 64 15.48 -7.22 2.89
C VAL A 64 14.45 -6.40 2.09
N PHE A 65 13.73 -7.03 1.18
CA PHE A 65 12.51 -6.43 0.64
C PHE A 65 11.39 -6.55 1.66
N SER A 66 10.92 -5.42 2.21
CA SER A 66 9.77 -5.39 3.12
C SER A 66 8.45 -5.58 2.38
N ALA A 67 8.37 -5.05 1.16
CA ALA A 67 7.24 -5.18 0.24
C ALA A 67 7.65 -4.75 -1.18
N LEU A 68 6.85 -5.10 -2.19
CA LEU A 68 6.83 -4.41 -3.48
C LEU A 68 5.59 -3.54 -3.60
N CYS A 69 5.72 -2.34 -4.17
CA CYS A 69 4.59 -1.53 -4.56
C CYS A 69 4.13 -1.96 -5.97
N GLY A 70 2.90 -2.45 -6.04
CA GLY A 70 2.24 -2.90 -7.26
C GLY A 70 1.12 -1.99 -7.72
N ASP A 71 1.08 -0.73 -7.25
CA ASP A 71 0.04 0.22 -7.63
C ASP A 71 0.20 0.68 -9.09
N LEU A 72 -0.69 0.21 -9.95
CA LEU A 72 -0.75 0.55 -11.37
C LEU A 72 -1.44 1.90 -11.64
N GLY A 73 -1.87 2.62 -10.61
CA GLY A 73 -2.47 3.97 -10.69
C GLY A 73 -3.85 4.03 -11.34
N LYS A 74 -4.56 2.90 -11.46
CA LYS A 74 -5.88 2.83 -12.12
C LYS A 74 -6.98 2.30 -11.22
N GLY A 75 -6.63 1.64 -10.11
CA GLY A 75 -7.56 0.89 -9.30
C GLY A 75 -8.26 -0.22 -10.08
N PHE A 76 -9.24 -0.90 -9.47
CA PHE A 76 -9.94 -2.05 -10.06
C PHE A 76 -11.44 -1.79 -10.27
N GLY A 77 -11.83 -0.52 -10.34
CA GLY A 77 -13.24 -0.13 -10.55
C GLY A 77 -13.71 -0.12 -12.02
N ASN A 78 -12.83 -0.40 -12.98
CA ASN A 78 -13.14 -0.41 -14.40
C ASN A 78 -13.03 -1.82 -14.98
N LYS A 79 -14.19 -2.41 -15.35
CA LYS A 79 -14.29 -3.77 -15.86
C LYS A 79 -13.45 -4.01 -17.12
N ASP A 80 -13.33 -3.00 -18.00
CA ASP A 80 -12.62 -3.15 -19.27
C ASP A 80 -11.10 -3.14 -19.11
N LEU A 81 -10.59 -2.47 -18.05
CA LEU A 81 -9.16 -2.42 -17.72
C LEU A 81 -8.71 -3.60 -16.86
N ASN A 82 -9.61 -4.17 -16.07
CA ASN A 82 -9.26 -5.19 -15.07
C ASN A 82 -8.52 -6.41 -15.63
N PRO A 83 -8.84 -6.98 -16.82
CA PRO A 83 -8.09 -8.13 -17.32
C PRO A 83 -6.59 -7.86 -17.45
N GLU A 84 -6.21 -6.70 -18.00
CA GLU A 84 -4.80 -6.32 -18.14
C GLU A 84 -4.16 -6.03 -16.77
N LEU A 85 -4.86 -5.29 -15.90
CA LEU A 85 -4.37 -4.91 -14.58
C LEU A 85 -4.15 -6.14 -13.69
N ILE A 86 -5.06 -7.11 -13.73
CA ILE A 86 -4.95 -8.37 -12.99
C ILE A 86 -3.71 -9.16 -13.44
N GLU A 87 -3.50 -9.30 -14.75
CA GLU A 87 -2.32 -10.03 -15.25
C GLU A 87 -1.01 -9.34 -14.90
N LYS A 88 -0.96 -8.00 -14.95
CA LYS A 88 0.22 -7.24 -14.48
C LYS A 88 0.45 -7.44 -12.98
N SER A 89 -0.61 -7.37 -12.17
CA SER A 89 -0.52 -7.57 -10.73
C SER A 89 -0.04 -8.97 -10.36
N LYS A 90 -0.50 -10.01 -11.07
CA LYS A 90 0.00 -11.39 -10.89
C LYS A 90 1.50 -11.50 -11.12
N ARG A 91 2.02 -10.85 -12.19
CA ARG A 91 3.48 -10.83 -12.46
C ARG A 91 4.27 -10.11 -11.37
N ILE A 92 3.69 -9.09 -10.74
CA ILE A 92 4.32 -8.41 -9.61
C ILE A 92 4.34 -9.33 -8.38
N VAL A 93 3.30 -10.14 -8.15
CA VAL A 93 3.30 -11.17 -7.10
C VAL A 93 4.44 -12.18 -7.34
N GLU A 94 4.59 -12.67 -8.57
CA GLU A 94 5.69 -13.58 -8.93
C GLU A 94 7.06 -12.95 -8.71
N LEU A 95 7.23 -11.67 -9.10
CA LEU A 95 8.47 -10.93 -8.86
C LEU A 95 8.76 -10.78 -7.36
N ALA A 96 7.75 -10.51 -6.54
CA ALA A 96 7.90 -10.39 -5.10
C ALA A 96 8.48 -11.67 -4.48
N LEU A 97 7.98 -12.83 -4.89
CA LEU A 97 8.51 -14.13 -4.43
C LEU A 97 9.95 -14.37 -4.89
N ASP A 98 10.29 -13.99 -6.11
CA ASP A 98 11.69 -14.07 -6.61
C ASP A 98 12.63 -13.13 -5.82
N LEU A 99 12.10 -12.06 -5.24
CA LEU A 99 12.81 -11.09 -4.40
C LEU A 99 12.68 -11.38 -2.89
N ASP A 100 12.20 -12.57 -2.52
CA ASP A 100 12.11 -13.04 -1.14
C ASP A 100 11.21 -12.19 -0.24
N THR A 101 10.13 -11.63 -0.82
CA THR A 101 9.03 -10.99 -0.09
C THR A 101 7.69 -11.55 -0.54
N THR A 102 6.71 -11.56 0.37
CA THR A 102 5.36 -12.05 0.10
C THR A 102 4.32 -10.93 0.08
N ILE A 103 4.74 -9.67 0.19
CA ILE A 103 3.83 -8.54 0.37
C ILE A 103 3.88 -7.63 -0.86
N ILE A 104 2.72 -7.42 -1.47
CA ILE A 104 2.53 -6.48 -2.56
C ILE A 104 1.54 -5.41 -2.11
N THR A 105 2.02 -4.18 -1.92
CA THR A 105 1.17 -3.03 -1.56
C THR A 105 0.54 -2.40 -2.78
N THR A 106 -0.71 -1.97 -2.70
CA THR A 106 -1.41 -1.36 -3.83
C THR A 106 -2.63 -0.56 -3.41
N HIS A 107 -2.94 0.50 -4.15
CA HIS A 107 -4.27 1.09 -4.12
C HIS A 107 -5.21 0.33 -5.07
N ILE A 108 -6.44 0.14 -4.64
CA ILE A 108 -7.46 -0.55 -5.45
C ILE A 108 -8.50 0.41 -6.05
N GLY A 109 -8.36 1.70 -5.79
CA GLY A 109 -9.36 2.73 -6.07
C GLY A 109 -10.30 2.93 -4.88
N VAL A 110 -11.32 3.75 -5.04
CA VAL A 110 -12.29 4.06 -3.98
C VAL A 110 -13.38 3.01 -3.92
N VAL A 111 -13.47 2.28 -2.81
CA VAL A 111 -14.51 1.29 -2.56
C VAL A 111 -15.83 2.00 -2.23
N PRO A 112 -16.92 1.78 -3.00
CA PRO A 112 -18.22 2.36 -2.67
C PRO A 112 -18.76 1.85 -1.33
N ASN A 113 -19.39 2.75 -0.55
CA ASN A 113 -20.10 2.36 0.68
C ASN A 113 -21.33 1.48 0.40
N ASP A 114 -21.99 1.69 -0.74
CA ASP A 114 -23.12 0.88 -1.16
C ASP A 114 -22.63 -0.41 -1.84
N LYS A 115 -22.83 -1.54 -1.17
CA LYS A 115 -22.47 -2.88 -1.69
C LYS A 115 -23.24 -3.28 -2.96
N ASN A 116 -24.35 -2.59 -3.27
CA ASN A 116 -25.12 -2.83 -4.52
C ASN A 116 -24.61 -2.01 -5.70
N HIS A 117 -23.73 -1.05 -5.46
CA HIS A 117 -23.15 -0.24 -6.51
C HIS A 117 -22.36 -1.12 -7.50
N ASP A 118 -22.49 -0.89 -8.82
CA ASP A 118 -21.84 -1.72 -9.82
C ASP A 118 -20.33 -1.74 -9.68
N ARG A 119 -19.70 -0.59 -9.36
CA ARG A 119 -18.27 -0.52 -9.12
C ARG A 119 -17.82 -1.39 -7.93
N TYR A 120 -18.64 -1.51 -6.86
CA TYR A 120 -18.33 -2.40 -5.75
C TYR A 120 -18.19 -3.85 -6.23
N LYS A 121 -19.13 -4.33 -7.05
CA LYS A 121 -19.11 -5.70 -7.60
C LYS A 121 -17.94 -5.92 -8.55
N ILE A 122 -17.64 -4.94 -9.42
CA ILE A 122 -16.49 -4.99 -10.32
C ILE A 122 -15.18 -5.10 -9.53
N MET A 123 -15.02 -4.28 -8.50
CA MET A 123 -13.85 -4.34 -7.61
C MET A 123 -13.78 -5.66 -6.84
N GLN A 124 -14.92 -6.16 -6.35
CA GLN A 124 -15.00 -7.42 -5.62
C GLN A 124 -14.56 -8.61 -6.50
N GLU A 125 -14.98 -8.65 -7.76
CA GLU A 125 -14.56 -9.69 -8.71
C GLU A 125 -13.05 -9.64 -8.96
N ALA A 126 -12.51 -8.47 -9.29
CA ALA A 126 -11.10 -8.28 -9.61
C ALA A 126 -10.18 -8.51 -8.40
N CYS A 127 -10.49 -7.88 -7.27
CA CYS A 127 -9.71 -8.06 -6.04
C CYS A 127 -9.84 -9.49 -5.49
N GLY A 128 -11.01 -10.14 -5.65
CA GLY A 128 -11.21 -11.53 -5.29
C GLY A 128 -10.38 -12.49 -6.13
N GLU A 129 -10.18 -12.21 -7.40
CA GLU A 129 -9.29 -13.00 -8.26
C GLU A 129 -7.83 -12.85 -7.82
N LEU A 130 -7.37 -11.62 -7.60
CA LEU A 130 -6.02 -11.34 -7.12
C LEU A 130 -5.75 -11.91 -5.72
N ALA A 131 -6.73 -11.82 -4.82
CA ALA A 131 -6.63 -12.39 -3.49
C ALA A 131 -6.44 -13.91 -3.54
N ARG A 132 -7.23 -14.62 -4.35
CA ARG A 132 -7.08 -16.08 -4.53
C ARG A 132 -5.76 -16.45 -5.21
N PHE A 133 -5.29 -15.66 -6.17
CA PHE A 133 -3.98 -15.88 -6.78
C PHE A 133 -2.87 -15.72 -5.75
N ALA A 134 -2.87 -14.62 -4.99
CA ALA A 134 -1.87 -14.37 -3.94
C ALA A 134 -1.90 -15.49 -2.88
N ASP A 135 -3.10 -15.93 -2.45
CA ASP A 135 -3.28 -17.04 -1.51
C ASP A 135 -2.64 -18.34 -2.03
N SER A 136 -2.87 -18.67 -3.31
CA SER A 136 -2.27 -19.86 -3.95
C SER A 136 -0.75 -19.81 -4.03
N MET A 137 -0.16 -18.62 -3.99
CA MET A 137 1.28 -18.38 -4.04
C MET A 137 1.91 -18.20 -2.65
N GLY A 138 1.11 -18.22 -1.59
CA GLY A 138 1.57 -17.88 -0.23
C GLY A 138 1.97 -16.42 -0.06
N ALA A 139 1.38 -15.53 -0.85
CA ALA A 139 1.64 -14.09 -0.86
C ALA A 139 0.39 -13.30 -0.43
N HIS A 140 0.55 -11.99 -0.25
CA HIS A 140 -0.49 -11.07 0.16
C HIS A 140 -0.63 -9.91 -0.81
N PHE A 141 -1.84 -9.73 -1.33
CA PHE A 141 -2.28 -8.55 -2.05
C PHE A 141 -2.76 -7.53 -1.00
N ALA A 142 -1.87 -6.63 -0.60
CA ALA A 142 -2.06 -5.73 0.53
C ALA A 142 -2.62 -4.38 0.09
N VAL A 143 -3.90 -4.17 0.35
CA VAL A 143 -4.62 -2.94 0.01
C VAL A 143 -4.18 -1.81 0.94
N GLU A 144 -3.79 -0.68 0.36
CA GLU A 144 -3.44 0.52 1.12
C GLU A 144 -4.67 1.27 1.59
N THR A 145 -4.67 1.66 2.87
CA THR A 145 -5.75 2.47 3.46
C THR A 145 -5.72 3.91 2.96
N GLY A 146 -6.89 4.55 2.94
CA GLY A 146 -6.98 5.98 2.66
C GLY A 146 -8.25 6.44 1.98
N PRO A 147 -8.64 5.89 0.80
CA PRO A 147 -9.82 6.38 0.07
C PRO A 147 -11.14 6.21 0.82
N GLU A 148 -11.25 5.18 1.64
CA GLU A 148 -12.44 4.87 2.44
C GLU A 148 -12.10 4.74 3.92
N THR A 149 -13.14 4.69 4.77
CA THR A 149 -12.96 4.42 6.19
C THR A 149 -12.53 2.98 6.42
N SER A 150 -11.88 2.72 7.56
CA SER A 150 -11.49 1.37 7.97
C SER A 150 -12.66 0.40 8.09
N ASP A 151 -13.87 0.89 8.40
CA ASP A 151 -15.08 0.07 8.42
C ASP A 151 -15.46 -0.36 7.00
N THR A 152 -15.53 0.58 6.04
CA THR A 152 -15.86 0.28 4.64
C THR A 152 -14.84 -0.66 4.02
N LEU A 153 -13.55 -0.39 4.20
CA LEU A 153 -12.49 -1.27 3.70
C LEU A 153 -12.60 -2.66 4.34
N GLY A 154 -12.75 -2.73 5.66
CA GLY A 154 -12.86 -4.00 6.36
C GLY A 154 -14.05 -4.85 5.90
N ASP A 155 -15.20 -4.23 5.67
CA ASP A 155 -16.39 -4.91 5.12
C ASP A 155 -16.15 -5.42 3.68
N PHE A 156 -15.43 -4.64 2.87
CA PHE A 156 -15.06 -5.05 1.52
C PHE A 156 -14.12 -6.26 1.56
N LEU A 157 -13.05 -6.20 2.37
CA LEU A 157 -12.10 -7.31 2.50
C LEU A 157 -12.76 -8.57 3.06
N ASP A 158 -13.68 -8.43 4.02
CA ASP A 158 -14.48 -9.54 4.55
C ASP A 158 -15.29 -10.23 3.43
N SER A 159 -15.77 -9.47 2.44
CA SER A 159 -16.55 -10.01 1.33
C SER A 159 -15.73 -10.83 0.33
N LEU A 160 -14.40 -10.67 0.31
CA LEU A 160 -13.52 -11.42 -0.60
C LEU A 160 -13.25 -12.86 -0.12
N ASN A 161 -13.41 -13.11 1.17
CA ASN A 161 -13.27 -14.44 1.79
C ASN A 161 -12.00 -15.19 1.36
N SER A 162 -10.84 -14.53 1.45
CA SER A 162 -9.53 -15.06 1.08
C SER A 162 -8.45 -14.57 2.05
N THR A 163 -7.48 -15.41 2.35
CA THR A 163 -6.31 -15.07 3.17
C THR A 163 -5.20 -14.41 2.35
N GLY A 164 -5.29 -14.44 1.03
CA GLY A 164 -4.38 -13.74 0.13
C GLY A 164 -4.61 -12.23 0.04
N VAL A 165 -5.77 -11.72 0.52
CA VAL A 165 -6.00 -10.29 0.67
C VAL A 165 -5.49 -9.81 2.03
N ALA A 166 -4.86 -8.65 2.05
CA ALA A 166 -4.27 -8.06 3.24
C ALA A 166 -4.36 -6.54 3.22
N VAL A 167 -3.78 -5.88 4.21
CA VAL A 167 -3.75 -4.44 4.33
C VAL A 167 -2.32 -3.94 4.52
N ASN A 168 -1.97 -2.92 3.73
CA ASN A 168 -0.92 -1.98 4.03
C ASN A 168 -1.57 -0.77 4.73
N LEU A 169 -1.37 -0.63 6.03
CA LEU A 169 -2.03 0.43 6.78
C LEU A 169 -1.21 1.71 6.74
N ASP A 170 -1.72 2.73 6.06
CA ASP A 170 -1.19 4.09 6.10
C ASP A 170 -2.05 4.94 7.05
N PRO A 171 -1.49 5.42 8.18
CA PRO A 171 -2.24 6.19 9.16
C PRO A 171 -2.54 7.60 8.69
N ALA A 172 -1.67 8.20 7.87
CA ALA A 172 -1.84 9.57 7.39
C ALA A 172 -2.93 9.65 6.32
N ASN A 173 -3.00 8.69 5.40
CA ASN A 173 -4.05 8.66 4.39
C ASN A 173 -5.45 8.62 5.05
N LEU A 174 -5.63 7.82 6.10
CA LEU A 174 -6.88 7.80 6.87
C LEU A 174 -7.22 9.18 7.46
N ARG A 175 -6.23 9.84 8.08
CA ARG A 175 -6.42 11.17 8.68
C ARG A 175 -6.70 12.23 7.64
N MET A 176 -5.94 12.22 6.55
CA MET A 176 -5.99 13.25 5.50
C MET A 176 -7.27 13.19 4.67
N VAL A 177 -7.71 12.00 4.28
CA VAL A 177 -8.79 11.83 3.31
C VAL A 177 -10.15 11.69 3.99
N THR A 178 -10.33 10.65 4.78
CA THR A 178 -11.63 10.37 5.43
C THR A 178 -11.77 11.00 6.81
N GLY A 179 -10.65 11.34 7.46
CA GLY A 179 -10.63 11.77 8.87
C GLY A 179 -10.82 10.61 9.85
N ASP A 180 -10.66 9.36 9.37
CA ASP A 180 -10.77 8.18 10.23
C ASP A 180 -9.63 8.13 11.26
N ASP A 181 -9.85 7.38 12.34
CA ASP A 181 -8.89 7.22 13.43
C ASP A 181 -7.95 6.03 13.15
N PRO A 182 -6.62 6.25 12.99
CA PRO A 182 -5.67 5.17 12.77
C PRO A 182 -5.66 4.10 13.87
N VAL A 183 -5.92 4.46 15.13
CA VAL A 183 -6.00 3.49 16.24
C VAL A 183 -7.21 2.58 16.06
N LYS A 184 -8.38 3.16 15.77
CA LYS A 184 -9.58 2.40 15.41
C LYS A 184 -9.33 1.50 14.21
N ALA A 185 -8.68 2.04 13.17
CA ALA A 185 -8.37 1.29 11.96
C ALA A 185 -7.47 0.08 12.22
N VAL A 186 -6.44 0.21 13.07
CA VAL A 186 -5.60 -0.91 13.49
C VAL A 186 -6.46 -2.03 14.11
N HIS A 187 -7.34 -1.72 15.05
CA HIS A 187 -8.17 -2.73 15.68
C HIS A 187 -9.22 -3.33 14.74
N ARG A 188 -9.83 -2.51 13.84
CA ARG A 188 -10.82 -2.98 12.85
C ARG A 188 -10.19 -3.92 11.81
N LEU A 189 -8.98 -3.59 11.36
CA LEU A 189 -8.31 -4.30 10.26
C LEU A 189 -7.27 -5.33 10.74
N LYS A 190 -7.14 -5.56 12.05
CA LYS A 190 -6.05 -6.33 12.69
C LYS A 190 -5.74 -7.68 12.04
N LYS A 191 -6.74 -8.37 11.48
CA LYS A 191 -6.56 -9.68 10.85
C LYS A 191 -5.97 -9.60 9.43
N TYR A 192 -5.93 -8.40 8.86
CA TYR A 192 -5.46 -8.14 7.50
C TYR A 192 -4.12 -7.42 7.45
N ILE A 193 -3.70 -6.73 8.53
CA ILE A 193 -2.49 -5.89 8.51
C ILE A 193 -1.24 -6.75 8.38
N VAL A 194 -0.55 -6.67 7.25
CA VAL A 194 0.73 -7.35 6.99
C VAL A 194 1.88 -6.37 6.78
N HIS A 195 1.56 -5.11 6.46
CA HIS A 195 2.52 -4.03 6.25
C HIS A 195 1.93 -2.71 6.73
N THR A 196 2.79 -1.75 7.08
CA THR A 196 2.33 -0.41 7.47
C THR A 196 3.28 0.65 6.94
N HIS A 197 2.73 1.84 6.66
CA HIS A 197 3.52 3.03 6.43
C HIS A 197 3.70 3.84 7.72
N ALA A 198 4.82 4.55 7.81
CA ALA A 198 5.05 5.66 8.70
C ALA A 198 5.05 6.92 7.84
N LYS A 199 3.91 7.58 7.81
CA LYS A 199 3.60 8.79 7.05
C LYS A 199 2.79 9.73 7.93
N ASP A 200 2.98 11.02 7.79
CA ASP A 200 2.25 12.03 8.54
C ASP A 200 1.67 13.11 7.62
N GLY A 201 0.60 13.71 8.04
CA GLY A 201 -0.08 14.73 7.26
C GLY A 201 -1.24 15.38 7.98
N ASN A 202 -1.77 16.43 7.36
CA ASN A 202 -2.89 17.20 7.86
C ASN A 202 -4.02 17.24 6.84
N ARG A 203 -5.26 17.11 7.31
CA ARG A 203 -6.45 17.38 6.52
C ARG A 203 -6.70 18.87 6.50
N LEU A 204 -6.69 19.48 5.32
CA LEU A 204 -6.91 20.92 5.14
C LEU A 204 -8.38 21.26 4.81
N ALA A 205 -9.04 20.37 4.09
CA ALA A 205 -10.46 20.54 3.74
C ALA A 205 -11.18 19.19 3.73
N VAL A 206 -12.48 19.24 3.94
CA VAL A 206 -13.35 18.07 3.75
C VAL A 206 -13.67 17.94 2.27
N GLY A 207 -13.38 16.78 1.67
CA GLY A 207 -13.67 16.49 0.28
C GLY A 207 -14.25 15.08 0.13
N ASP A 208 -14.84 14.85 -1.05
CA ASP A 208 -15.25 13.51 -1.44
C ASP A 208 -14.00 12.71 -1.84
N PRO A 209 -13.76 11.51 -1.27
CA PRO A 209 -12.65 10.65 -1.68
C PRO A 209 -12.61 10.37 -3.18
N GLU A 210 -13.76 10.28 -3.85
CA GLU A 210 -13.80 10.06 -5.31
C GLU A 210 -13.25 11.24 -6.10
N ILE A 211 -13.35 12.45 -5.56
CA ILE A 211 -12.74 13.67 -6.15
C ILE A 211 -11.24 13.67 -5.85
N ILE A 212 -10.85 13.39 -4.61
CA ILE A 212 -9.45 13.39 -4.15
C ILE A 212 -8.62 12.37 -4.93
N TYR A 213 -9.16 11.18 -5.16
CA TYR A 213 -8.50 10.10 -5.90
C TYR A 213 -8.81 10.11 -7.41
N GLY A 214 -9.43 11.16 -7.92
CA GLY A 214 -9.63 11.36 -9.36
C GLY A 214 -10.59 10.38 -10.03
N VAL A 215 -11.59 9.88 -9.31
CA VAL A 215 -12.65 9.03 -9.87
C VAL A 215 -13.70 9.87 -10.58
N VAL A 216 -13.97 11.07 -10.08
CA VAL A 216 -14.97 12.01 -10.63
C VAL A 216 -14.31 12.98 -11.61
N HIS A 217 -14.76 12.96 -12.85
CA HIS A 217 -14.33 13.89 -13.90
C HIS A 217 -15.53 14.38 -14.72
N PRO A 218 -15.62 15.71 -15.04
CA PRO A 218 -14.73 16.78 -14.55
C PRO A 218 -14.91 17.04 -13.06
N VAL A 219 -13.87 17.58 -12.43
CA VAL A 219 -13.92 18.00 -11.02
C VAL A 219 -14.96 19.12 -10.88
N PRO A 220 -15.93 19.02 -9.95
CA PRO A 220 -16.93 20.07 -9.70
C PRO A 220 -16.28 21.42 -9.39
N THR A 221 -16.92 22.52 -9.82
CA THR A 221 -16.34 23.86 -9.75
C THR A 221 -15.94 24.29 -8.35
N GLU A 222 -16.71 23.91 -7.35
CA GLU A 222 -16.47 24.18 -5.91
C GLU A 222 -15.22 23.51 -5.36
N PHE A 223 -14.70 22.47 -6.04
CA PHE A 223 -13.50 21.74 -5.64
C PHE A 223 -12.28 22.03 -6.52
N GLN A 224 -12.44 22.83 -7.56
CA GLN A 224 -11.31 23.20 -8.43
C GLN A 224 -10.29 24.04 -7.66
N GLY A 225 -9.02 23.57 -7.65
CA GLY A 225 -7.93 24.24 -6.95
C GLY A 225 -7.95 24.09 -5.42
N VAL A 226 -8.87 23.32 -4.87
CA VAL A 226 -8.89 23.02 -3.43
C VAL A 226 -7.74 22.08 -3.08
N ARG A 227 -6.95 22.47 -2.07
CA ARG A 227 -5.95 21.61 -1.45
C ARG A 227 -6.60 20.89 -0.26
N PHE A 228 -6.86 19.59 -0.42
CA PHE A 228 -7.58 18.80 0.58
C PHE A 228 -6.71 18.37 1.75
N TYR A 229 -5.42 18.16 1.50
CA TYR A 229 -4.47 17.68 2.51
C TYR A 229 -3.05 18.18 2.23
N GLU A 230 -2.19 17.98 3.19
CA GLU A 230 -0.74 18.12 3.04
C GLU A 230 -0.01 17.01 3.77
N GLU A 231 1.04 16.51 3.16
CA GLU A 231 2.01 15.62 3.81
C GLU A 231 3.09 16.46 4.49
N VAL A 232 3.51 16.02 5.65
CA VAL A 232 4.49 16.74 6.47
C VAL A 232 5.49 15.76 7.09
N PRO A 233 6.66 16.21 7.59
CA PRO A 233 7.61 15.35 8.29
C PRO A 233 6.96 14.62 9.46
N LEU A 234 7.40 13.38 9.69
CA LEU A 234 6.88 12.52 10.77
C LEU A 234 6.89 13.23 12.12
N GLY A 235 5.78 13.15 12.85
CA GLY A 235 5.59 13.77 14.15
C GLY A 235 5.23 15.26 14.11
N THR A 236 4.98 15.83 12.93
CA THR A 236 4.57 17.25 12.80
C THR A 236 3.15 17.41 12.25
N GLY A 237 2.50 16.30 11.91
CA GLY A 237 1.12 16.26 11.40
C GLY A 237 0.09 15.85 12.45
N SER A 238 -0.99 15.25 11.97
CA SER A 238 -2.16 14.89 12.77
C SER A 238 -2.22 13.42 13.20
N VAL A 239 -1.19 12.61 12.87
CA VAL A 239 -1.10 11.22 13.32
C VAL A 239 -0.55 11.16 14.74
N ASP A 240 -1.32 10.61 15.68
CA ASP A 240 -0.83 10.28 17.03
C ASP A 240 0.03 9.01 16.98
N PHE A 241 1.31 9.15 16.63
CA PHE A 241 2.24 8.02 16.54
C PHE A 241 2.36 7.20 17.82
N PRO A 242 2.46 7.79 19.03
CA PRO A 242 2.45 7.02 20.26
C PRO A 242 1.24 6.09 20.40
N ALA A 243 0.03 6.59 20.14
CA ALA A 243 -1.19 5.79 20.19
C ALA A 243 -1.26 4.76 19.05
N TYR A 244 -0.87 5.13 17.83
CA TYR A 244 -0.83 4.25 16.67
C TYR A 244 0.12 3.08 16.86
N LEU A 245 1.38 3.35 17.28
CA LEU A 245 2.38 2.31 17.51
C LEU A 245 1.99 1.38 18.65
N LYS A 246 1.36 1.92 19.69
CA LYS A 246 0.81 1.11 20.79
C LYS A 246 -0.30 0.18 20.30
N ALA A 247 -1.20 0.66 19.45
CA ALA A 247 -2.26 -0.18 18.88
C ALA A 247 -1.69 -1.32 18.01
N LEU A 248 -0.65 -1.06 17.22
CA LEU A 248 0.06 -2.12 16.45
C LEU A 248 0.69 -3.16 17.40
N GLU A 249 1.26 -2.73 18.51
CA GLU A 249 1.82 -3.63 19.52
C GLU A 249 0.73 -4.49 20.18
N GLU A 250 -0.42 -3.89 20.51
CA GLU A 250 -1.58 -4.56 21.11
C GLU A 250 -2.17 -5.67 20.23
N ILE A 251 -2.16 -5.49 18.91
CA ILE A 251 -2.60 -6.54 17.97
C ILE A 251 -1.50 -7.57 17.67
N GLY A 252 -0.30 -7.42 18.24
CA GLY A 252 0.82 -8.33 18.02
C GLY A 252 1.52 -8.16 16.66
N TYR A 253 1.38 -7.02 16.00
CA TYR A 253 2.05 -6.74 14.73
C TYR A 253 3.58 -6.84 14.88
N LYS A 254 4.25 -7.46 13.89
CA LYS A 254 5.71 -7.66 13.84
C LYS A 254 6.34 -7.26 12.51
N GLY A 255 5.53 -6.76 11.58
CA GLY A 255 5.99 -6.33 10.27
C GLY A 255 6.70 -4.98 10.29
N PHE A 256 7.01 -4.49 9.10
CA PHE A 256 7.73 -3.25 8.91
C PHE A 256 6.86 -2.01 9.15
N LEU A 257 7.52 -0.97 9.68
CA LEU A 257 7.09 0.42 9.55
C LEU A 257 7.91 1.02 8.41
N THR A 258 7.32 1.15 7.24
CA THR A 258 8.01 1.70 6.07
C THR A 258 7.78 3.20 6.00
N ILE A 259 8.86 3.98 6.04
CA ILE A 259 8.81 5.44 5.91
C ILE A 259 8.47 5.81 4.48
N GLU A 260 7.42 6.62 4.32
CA GLU A 260 6.95 7.21 3.08
C GLU A 260 7.03 8.74 3.12
#